data_26db6c5c9cabaf2ae0b90bb0b841e649
#
_entry.id   26db6c5c9cabaf2ae0b90bb0b841e649
#
_cell.length_a   1.000
_cell.length_b   1.000
_cell.length_c   1.000
_cell.angle_alpha   90.00
_cell.angle_beta   90.00
_cell.angle_gamma   90.00
#
_symmetry.space_group_name_H-M   'P 1'
#
loop_
_entity.id
_entity.type
_entity.pdbx_description
1 polymer ?
#
loop_
_entity_poly.entity_id
_entity_poly.type
_entity_poly.pdbx_seq_one_letter_code
_entity_poly.pdbx_strand_id
1 'polypeptide(L)'
;ATDPAMLVFLDAGVNVKDSPNENFAREIMELFTMGVGHYGEKDVQEAARAFTGWNYRGLDFHLVEQEHDRQMKTFLGRRGNFDGVEIIDLIMDQPSTAQYIGAKLYRYFVNQDLRAEDEAQLGRLLSDLEFDIAAFLRTLFLSNDFYDSGNRGSHIKSPVELMVSTYRFLGLSEVPGVPDFNVVSGALGQRLMHPPTVAGWSQGRSWITPSLMFERNNFILEVLYPDIGFVPPDRYPSYTAEIVNVQDRLRQGMSISAATRPTGISGGEQTMAASNLMADRDEDFNTRLGSMRGWQM
;
A
#
# COMPACT_ATOMS: atom_id res chain seq x y z
N ALA A 1 12.06 11.03 5.61
CA ALA A 1 12.08 11.50 7.00
C ALA A 1 12.05 13.02 7.12
N THR A 2 12.71 13.74 6.22
CA THR A 2 12.77 15.23 6.25
C THR A 2 11.65 15.92 5.45
N ASP A 3 10.69 15.18 4.93
CA ASP A 3 9.53 15.76 4.23
C ASP A 3 8.65 16.55 5.19
N PRO A 4 8.33 17.85 4.91
CA PRO A 4 7.53 18.68 5.79
C PRO A 4 6.16 18.13 6.14
N ALA A 5 5.48 17.46 5.19
CA ALA A 5 4.18 16.85 5.46
C ALA A 5 4.29 15.73 6.49
N MET A 6 5.37 14.92 6.44
CA MET A 6 5.65 13.88 7.41
C MET A 6 5.99 14.47 8.78
N LEU A 7 6.81 15.53 8.82
CA LEU A 7 7.18 16.22 10.07
C LEU A 7 5.95 16.83 10.77
N VAL A 8 5.03 17.42 10.00
CA VAL A 8 3.76 17.95 10.52
C VAL A 8 2.87 16.83 11.02
N PHE A 9 2.69 15.79 10.21
CA PHE A 9 1.75 14.70 10.50
C PHE A 9 2.15 13.88 11.74
N LEU A 10 3.45 13.79 12.02
CA LEU A 10 4.01 13.05 13.15
C LEU A 10 4.50 13.94 14.31
N ASP A 11 4.07 15.19 14.33
CA ASP A 11 4.35 16.14 15.41
C ASP A 11 5.85 16.37 15.69
N ALA A 12 6.70 16.24 14.68
CA ALA A 12 8.16 16.45 14.85
C ALA A 12 8.50 17.83 15.38
N GLY A 13 7.74 18.87 15.00
CA GLY A 13 7.97 20.26 15.41
C GLY A 13 7.81 20.55 16.90
N VAL A 14 7.17 19.66 17.68
CA VAL A 14 7.06 19.80 19.14
C VAL A 14 8.10 18.98 19.91
N ASN A 15 8.96 18.24 19.19
CA ASN A 15 10.00 17.41 19.76
C ASN A 15 11.25 18.25 20.05
N VAL A 16 11.44 18.66 21.32
CA VAL A 16 12.53 19.54 21.76
C VAL A 16 13.37 18.88 22.86
N LYS A 17 14.65 19.26 23.01
CA LYS A 17 15.63 18.64 23.89
C LYS A 17 15.20 18.48 25.35
N ASP A 18 14.42 19.41 25.87
CA ASP A 18 13.98 19.39 27.27
C ASP A 18 12.61 18.71 27.46
N SER A 19 11.95 18.39 26.36
CA SER A 19 10.66 17.68 26.33
C SER A 19 10.54 16.84 25.05
N PRO A 20 11.30 15.74 24.93
CA PRO A 20 11.25 14.89 23.75
C PRO A 20 9.85 14.29 23.52
N ASN A 21 9.40 14.35 22.26
CA ASN A 21 8.16 13.71 21.80
C ASN A 21 8.51 12.46 20.99
N GLU A 22 7.99 11.32 21.41
CA GLU A 22 8.33 10.00 20.86
C GLU A 22 7.60 9.68 19.54
N ASN A 23 6.54 10.40 19.18
CA ASN A 23 5.65 10.05 18.08
C ASN A 23 6.41 9.81 16.77
N PHE A 24 7.17 10.81 16.33
CA PHE A 24 7.95 10.71 15.10
C PHE A 24 8.93 9.52 15.12
N ALA A 25 9.69 9.35 16.21
CA ALA A 25 10.66 8.27 16.35
C ALA A 25 9.99 6.87 16.33
N ARG A 26 8.89 6.73 17.03
CA ARG A 26 8.11 5.48 17.08
C ARG A 26 7.62 5.10 15.69
N GLU A 27 6.99 6.03 14.98
CA GLU A 27 6.40 5.76 13.67
C GLU A 27 7.48 5.48 12.60
N ILE A 28 8.62 6.16 12.66
CA ILE A 28 9.75 5.86 11.79
C ILE A 28 10.17 4.39 11.94
N MET A 29 10.29 3.89 13.17
CA MET A 29 10.69 2.50 13.41
C MET A 29 9.57 1.49 13.12
N GLU A 30 8.35 1.80 13.55
CA GLU A 30 7.22 0.87 13.49
C GLU A 30 6.60 0.76 12.10
N LEU A 31 6.22 1.89 11.51
CA LEU A 31 5.42 1.91 10.27
C LEU A 31 6.26 2.02 9.00
N PHE A 32 7.42 2.67 9.09
CA PHE A 32 8.18 3.04 7.90
C PHE A 32 9.45 2.22 7.67
N THR A 33 9.98 1.56 8.72
CA THR A 33 11.28 0.86 8.57
C THR A 33 11.30 -0.56 9.11
N MET A 34 11.36 -0.78 10.44
CA MET A 34 11.68 -2.08 11.04
C MET A 34 10.46 -2.94 11.36
N GLY A 35 9.30 -2.33 11.56
CA GLY A 35 8.12 -3.02 12.12
C GLY A 35 8.22 -3.28 13.62
N VAL A 36 7.12 -3.74 14.21
CA VAL A 36 7.01 -4.02 15.65
C VAL A 36 7.93 -5.17 16.06
N GLY A 37 8.53 -5.07 17.26
CA GLY A 37 9.26 -6.18 17.90
C GLY A 37 10.76 -6.19 17.66
N HIS A 38 11.32 -5.23 16.93
CA HIS A 38 12.73 -5.14 16.61
C HIS A 38 13.48 -4.05 17.38
N TYR A 39 12.80 -3.34 18.28
CA TYR A 39 13.32 -2.28 19.16
C TYR A 39 12.56 -2.25 20.47
N GLY A 40 13.12 -1.61 21.50
CA GLY A 40 12.47 -1.41 22.78
C GLY A 40 12.06 0.05 23.02
N GLU A 41 11.25 0.30 24.07
CA GLU A 41 10.83 1.65 24.46
C GLU A 41 12.01 2.59 24.70
N LYS A 42 13.13 2.08 25.20
CA LYS A 42 14.34 2.87 25.39
C LYS A 42 14.94 3.34 24.07
N ASP A 43 14.88 2.51 23.03
CA ASP A 43 15.35 2.90 21.70
C ASP A 43 14.48 4.00 21.12
N VAL A 44 13.13 3.93 21.35
CA VAL A 44 12.21 5.00 20.94
C VAL A 44 12.56 6.32 21.62
N GLN A 45 12.81 6.31 22.92
CA GLN A 45 13.18 7.50 23.71
C GLN A 45 14.51 8.11 23.22
N GLU A 46 15.51 7.28 23.01
CA GLU A 46 16.82 7.73 22.55
C GLU A 46 16.79 8.26 21.11
N ALA A 47 15.99 7.60 20.23
CA ALA A 47 15.75 8.11 18.89
C ALA A 47 14.98 9.45 18.90
N ALA A 48 13.96 9.58 19.76
CA ALA A 48 13.22 10.84 19.93
C ALA A 48 14.16 11.98 20.33
N ARG A 49 15.11 11.73 21.24
CA ARG A 49 16.17 12.70 21.61
C ARG A 49 17.03 13.10 20.41
N ALA A 50 17.35 12.16 19.52
CA ALA A 50 18.15 12.42 18.34
C ALA A 50 17.39 13.22 17.26
N PHE A 51 16.07 13.08 17.20
CA PHE A 51 15.20 13.85 16.30
C PHE A 51 14.75 15.21 16.87
N THR A 52 15.17 15.57 18.10
CA THR A 52 14.82 16.87 18.67
C THR A 52 15.31 18.03 17.80
N GLY A 53 14.48 19.07 17.67
CA GLY A 53 14.77 20.24 16.85
C GLY A 53 14.51 20.05 15.36
N TRP A 54 14.10 18.84 14.90
CA TRP A 54 13.66 18.64 13.52
C TRP A 54 12.35 19.37 13.29
N ASN A 55 12.35 20.26 12.31
CA ASN A 55 11.23 21.12 12.01
C ASN A 55 11.18 21.44 10.51
N TYR A 56 10.31 22.33 10.10
CA TYR A 56 10.17 22.76 8.72
C TYR A 56 9.97 24.29 8.65
N ARG A 57 10.32 24.87 7.52
CA ARG A 57 10.03 26.27 7.19
C ARG A 57 9.50 26.34 5.76
N GLY A 58 8.20 26.59 5.63
CA GLY A 58 7.52 26.45 4.33
C GLY A 58 7.50 24.99 3.87
N LEU A 59 8.14 24.69 2.75
CA LEU A 59 8.26 23.33 2.20
C LEU A 59 9.65 22.73 2.38
N ASP A 60 10.49 23.33 3.20
CA ASP A 60 11.87 22.88 3.41
C ASP A 60 12.08 22.37 4.83
N PHE A 61 12.90 21.33 4.97
CA PHE A 61 13.39 20.87 6.27
C PHE A 61 14.22 21.95 6.94
N HIS A 62 14.05 22.12 8.25
CA HIS A 62 14.78 23.08 9.05
C HIS A 62 15.14 22.50 10.41
N LEU A 63 16.44 22.43 10.74
CA LEU A 63 16.89 22.06 12.07
C LEU A 63 16.95 23.30 12.97
N VAL A 64 16.24 23.28 14.09
CA VAL A 64 16.31 24.28 15.15
C VAL A 64 17.40 23.86 16.14
N GLU A 65 18.62 24.32 15.91
CA GLU A 65 19.83 23.92 16.64
C GLU A 65 19.74 24.08 18.16
N GLN A 66 19.03 25.13 18.64
CA GLN A 66 18.85 25.43 20.07
C GLN A 66 17.97 24.39 20.77
N GLU A 67 17.14 23.70 20.02
CA GLU A 67 16.19 22.69 20.51
C GLU A 67 16.72 21.26 20.34
N HIS A 68 17.89 21.07 19.73
CA HIS A 68 18.50 19.78 19.49
C HIS A 68 19.28 19.26 20.71
N ASP A 69 19.04 18.00 21.10
CA ASP A 69 19.78 17.28 22.15
C ASP A 69 21.08 16.70 21.62
N ARG A 70 22.22 17.30 22.04
CA ARG A 70 23.58 16.90 21.66
C ARG A 70 24.25 15.95 22.67
N GLN A 71 23.48 15.40 23.62
CA GLN A 71 24.05 14.49 24.62
C GLN A 71 24.23 13.08 24.03
N MET A 72 25.05 12.28 24.72
CA MET A 72 25.24 10.86 24.40
C MET A 72 23.91 10.09 24.48
N LYS A 73 23.69 9.25 23.50
CA LYS A 73 22.52 8.39 23.36
C LYS A 73 22.94 6.93 23.23
N THR A 74 22.06 6.01 23.60
CA THR A 74 22.28 4.58 23.35
C THR A 74 21.11 4.05 22.55
N PHE A 75 21.35 3.70 21.28
CA PHE A 75 20.32 3.27 20.34
C PHE A 75 20.70 1.94 19.69
N LEU A 76 19.81 0.95 19.75
CA LEU A 76 20.02 -0.42 19.23
C LEU A 76 21.38 -1.01 19.66
N GLY A 77 21.73 -0.82 20.94
CA GLY A 77 22.97 -1.30 21.53
C GLY A 77 24.23 -0.48 21.18
N ARG A 78 24.17 0.49 20.29
CA ARG A 78 25.28 1.39 19.95
C ARG A 78 25.21 2.67 20.82
N ARG A 79 26.37 3.19 21.23
CA ARG A 79 26.46 4.40 22.04
C ARG A 79 27.21 5.49 21.28
N GLY A 80 26.61 6.66 21.15
CA GLY A 80 27.16 7.80 20.44
C GLY A 80 26.39 9.09 20.70
N ASN A 81 26.91 10.21 20.24
CA ASN A 81 26.18 11.47 20.17
C ASN A 81 25.44 11.54 18.82
N PHE A 82 24.47 10.64 18.65
CA PHE A 82 23.74 10.51 17.40
C PHE A 82 22.78 11.68 17.16
N ASP A 83 22.75 12.15 15.92
CA ASP A 83 21.69 13.00 15.37
C ASP A 83 20.60 12.17 14.67
N GLY A 84 19.57 12.84 14.14
CA GLY A 84 18.47 12.13 13.49
C GLY A 84 18.86 11.40 12.21
N VAL A 85 19.86 11.88 11.46
CA VAL A 85 20.33 11.23 10.23
C VAL A 85 21.07 9.95 10.60
N GLU A 86 21.98 10.03 11.58
CA GLU A 86 22.71 8.85 12.08
C GLU A 86 21.78 7.79 12.68
N ILE A 87 20.67 8.19 13.32
CA ILE A 87 19.64 7.22 13.76
C ILE A 87 19.01 6.52 12.57
N ILE A 88 18.70 7.23 11.49
CA ILE A 88 18.14 6.61 10.27
C ILE A 88 19.16 5.64 9.66
N ASP A 89 20.42 6.00 9.58
CA ASP A 89 21.47 5.11 9.07
C ASP A 89 21.57 3.83 9.91
N LEU A 90 21.53 3.96 11.25
CA LEU A 90 21.52 2.81 12.16
C LEU A 90 20.28 1.91 11.98
N ILE A 91 19.12 2.49 11.67
CA ILE A 91 17.89 1.76 11.35
C ILE A 91 18.03 1.03 10.00
N MET A 92 18.60 1.70 8.99
CA MET A 92 18.82 1.10 7.67
C MET A 92 19.81 -0.05 7.69
N ASP A 93 20.77 -0.05 8.61
CA ASP A 93 21.70 -1.15 8.85
C ASP A 93 21.02 -2.41 9.43
N GLN A 94 19.80 -2.30 9.98
CA GLN A 94 19.12 -3.45 10.58
C GLN A 94 18.55 -4.41 9.53
N PRO A 95 18.80 -5.72 9.63
CA PRO A 95 18.19 -6.70 8.72
C PRO A 95 16.65 -6.65 8.70
N SER A 96 16.04 -6.32 9.84
CA SER A 96 14.59 -6.16 9.98
C SER A 96 14.02 -5.06 9.07
N THR A 97 14.78 -4.00 8.80
CA THR A 97 14.37 -2.92 7.90
C THR A 97 14.19 -3.43 6.47
N ALA A 98 15.18 -4.13 5.95
CA ALA A 98 15.10 -4.71 4.61
C ALA A 98 13.99 -5.76 4.51
N GLN A 99 13.81 -6.59 5.55
CA GLN A 99 12.76 -7.60 5.62
C GLN A 99 11.37 -6.95 5.60
N TYR A 100 11.15 -5.96 6.46
CA TYR A 100 9.86 -5.27 6.57
C TYR A 100 9.48 -4.56 5.28
N ILE A 101 10.40 -3.78 4.69
CA ILE A 101 10.16 -3.05 3.44
C ILE A 101 9.94 -4.02 2.28
N GLY A 102 10.80 -5.04 2.14
CA GLY A 102 10.67 -6.06 1.09
C GLY A 102 9.35 -6.81 1.19
N ALA A 103 8.93 -7.20 2.40
CA ALA A 103 7.67 -7.86 2.65
C ALA A 103 6.46 -6.95 2.33
N LYS A 104 6.51 -5.66 2.69
CA LYS A 104 5.45 -4.68 2.33
C LYS A 104 5.29 -4.55 0.83
N LEU A 105 6.39 -4.42 0.09
CA LEU A 105 6.38 -4.34 -1.37
C LEU A 105 5.81 -5.62 -1.99
N TYR A 106 6.22 -6.79 -1.51
CA TYR A 106 5.69 -8.07 -1.98
C TYR A 106 4.18 -8.19 -1.73
N ARG A 107 3.73 -7.89 -0.50
CA ARG A 107 2.31 -7.95 -0.14
C ARG A 107 1.46 -6.99 -0.98
N TYR A 108 2.00 -5.88 -1.35
CA TYR A 108 1.30 -4.91 -2.19
C TYR A 108 1.20 -5.35 -3.65
N PHE A 109 2.29 -5.84 -4.24
CA PHE A 109 2.37 -6.09 -5.68
C PHE A 109 2.12 -7.54 -6.09
N VAL A 110 2.31 -8.51 -5.20
CA VAL A 110 2.25 -9.95 -5.52
C VAL A 110 1.12 -10.64 -4.77
N ASN A 111 1.27 -10.84 -3.46
CA ASN A 111 0.28 -11.55 -2.65
C ASN A 111 0.36 -11.12 -1.19
N GLN A 112 -0.80 -10.95 -0.54
CA GLN A 112 -0.87 -10.60 0.88
C GLN A 112 -0.42 -11.75 1.80
N ASP A 113 -0.62 -12.99 1.37
CA ASP A 113 -0.23 -14.19 2.10
C ASP A 113 1.26 -14.48 1.82
N LEU A 114 2.13 -13.91 2.65
CA LEU A 114 3.58 -14.09 2.60
C LEU A 114 4.03 -14.88 3.84
N ARG A 115 4.84 -15.94 3.63
CA ARG A 115 5.38 -16.74 4.73
C ARG A 115 6.56 -16.01 5.39
N ALA A 116 6.77 -16.22 6.69
CA ALA A 116 7.85 -15.59 7.44
C ALA A 116 9.25 -15.90 6.87
N GLU A 117 9.47 -17.10 6.37
CA GLU A 117 10.72 -17.52 5.73
C GLU A 117 11.01 -16.76 4.44
N ASP A 118 9.97 -16.43 3.66
CA ASP A 118 10.07 -15.66 2.43
C ASP A 118 10.38 -14.18 2.72
N GLU A 119 9.90 -13.64 3.84
CA GLU A 119 10.24 -12.27 4.29
C GLU A 119 11.75 -12.09 4.47
N ALA A 120 12.42 -13.07 5.07
CA ALA A 120 13.86 -13.03 5.26
C ALA A 120 14.63 -13.07 3.93
N GLN A 121 14.12 -13.77 2.93
CA GLN A 121 14.73 -13.83 1.60
C GLN A 121 14.54 -12.53 0.82
N LEU A 122 13.32 -11.96 0.86
CA LEU A 122 13.04 -10.65 0.28
C LEU A 122 13.88 -9.55 0.92
N GLY A 123 14.08 -9.63 2.25
CA GLY A 123 14.97 -8.71 2.96
C GLY A 123 16.41 -8.80 2.48
N ARG A 124 16.95 -10.01 2.33
CA ARG A 124 18.30 -10.20 1.77
C ARG A 124 18.40 -9.64 0.34
N LEU A 125 17.44 -9.95 -0.51
CA LEU A 125 17.41 -9.41 -1.88
C LEU A 125 17.43 -7.88 -1.89
N LEU A 126 16.60 -7.23 -1.07
CA LEU A 126 16.53 -5.77 -1.01
C LEU A 126 17.84 -5.17 -0.45
N SER A 127 18.43 -5.80 0.56
CA SER A 127 19.72 -5.39 1.12
C SER A 127 20.86 -5.54 0.10
N ASP A 128 20.93 -6.68 -0.62
CA ASP A 128 21.93 -6.93 -1.66
C ASP A 128 21.83 -5.93 -2.83
N LEU A 129 20.66 -5.38 -3.04
CA LEU A 129 20.38 -4.32 -4.02
C LEU A 129 20.54 -2.90 -3.42
N GLU A 130 21.15 -2.76 -2.23
CA GLU A 130 21.36 -1.47 -1.58
C GLU A 130 20.10 -0.61 -1.48
N PHE A 131 18.95 -1.24 -1.23
CA PHE A 131 17.62 -0.61 -1.20
C PHE A 131 17.19 0.07 -2.52
N ASP A 132 17.75 -0.31 -3.66
CA ASP A 132 17.22 0.10 -4.97
C ASP A 132 15.85 -0.56 -5.21
N ILE A 133 14.80 0.20 -4.94
CA ILE A 133 13.42 -0.24 -5.09
C ILE A 133 13.09 -0.61 -6.54
N ALA A 134 13.66 0.10 -7.52
CA ALA A 134 13.39 -0.19 -8.93
C ALA A 134 13.99 -1.54 -9.36
N ALA A 135 15.23 -1.81 -8.94
CA ALA A 135 15.89 -3.10 -9.17
C ALA A 135 15.17 -4.24 -8.43
N PHE A 136 14.74 -4.00 -7.19
CA PHE A 136 13.95 -4.96 -6.41
C PHE A 136 12.62 -5.30 -7.09
N LEU A 137 11.81 -4.31 -7.45
CA LEU A 137 10.54 -4.51 -8.14
C LEU A 137 10.73 -5.16 -9.52
N ARG A 138 11.78 -4.80 -10.25
CA ARG A 138 12.12 -5.47 -11.51
C ARG A 138 12.35 -6.97 -11.28
N THR A 139 13.09 -7.33 -10.23
CA THR A 139 13.34 -8.73 -9.88
C THR A 139 12.04 -9.45 -9.54
N LEU A 140 11.17 -8.83 -8.72
CA LEU A 140 9.86 -9.39 -8.39
C LEU A 140 8.99 -9.63 -9.62
N PHE A 141 8.81 -8.61 -10.46
CA PHE A 141 7.91 -8.68 -11.62
C PHE A 141 8.41 -9.62 -12.72
N LEU A 142 9.69 -9.96 -12.73
CA LEU A 142 10.23 -10.95 -13.65
C LEU A 142 10.36 -12.33 -13.03
N SER A 143 10.01 -12.52 -11.75
CA SER A 143 10.09 -13.82 -11.08
C SER A 143 8.96 -14.75 -11.52
N ASN A 144 9.21 -16.05 -11.47
CA ASN A 144 8.16 -17.07 -11.69
C ASN A 144 7.05 -16.96 -10.65
N ASP A 145 7.38 -16.56 -9.43
CA ASP A 145 6.42 -16.37 -8.35
C ASP A 145 5.36 -15.32 -8.70
N PHE A 146 5.75 -14.19 -9.31
CA PHE A 146 4.79 -13.16 -9.75
C PHE A 146 3.75 -13.71 -10.74
N TYR A 147 4.12 -14.66 -11.59
CA TYR A 147 3.25 -15.29 -12.60
C TYR A 147 2.58 -16.57 -12.11
N ASP A 148 2.83 -17.00 -10.88
CA ASP A 148 2.20 -18.19 -10.31
C ASP A 148 0.66 -18.05 -10.35
N SER A 149 0.00 -19.17 -10.62
CA SER A 149 -1.47 -19.19 -10.72
C SER A 149 -2.17 -18.81 -9.41
N GLY A 150 -1.54 -19.09 -8.25
CA GLY A 150 -2.05 -18.71 -6.93
C GLY A 150 -1.99 -17.21 -6.65
N ASN A 151 -1.14 -16.47 -7.37
CA ASN A 151 -0.99 -15.02 -7.22
C ASN A 151 -1.90 -14.23 -8.19
N ARG A 152 -2.44 -14.90 -9.22
CA ARG A 152 -3.33 -14.24 -10.19
C ARG A 152 -4.69 -13.94 -9.56
N GLY A 153 -5.07 -12.66 -9.55
CA GLY A 153 -6.35 -12.23 -9.01
C GLY A 153 -6.42 -12.28 -7.48
N SER A 154 -5.30 -12.46 -6.79
CA SER A 154 -5.23 -12.46 -5.33
C SER A 154 -5.38 -11.04 -4.73
N HIS A 155 -5.08 -10.00 -5.50
CA HIS A 155 -5.16 -8.61 -5.04
C HIS A 155 -6.61 -8.15 -4.87
N ILE A 156 -6.96 -7.82 -3.63
CA ILE A 156 -8.25 -7.23 -3.29
C ILE A 156 -8.12 -5.71 -3.46
N LYS A 157 -8.80 -5.17 -4.46
CA LYS A 157 -8.79 -3.74 -4.73
C LYS A 157 -9.26 -2.94 -3.51
N SER A 158 -8.51 -1.92 -3.13
CA SER A 158 -9.00 -0.90 -2.20
C SER A 158 -10.23 -0.18 -2.79
N PRO A 159 -11.02 0.53 -1.97
CA PRO A 159 -12.16 1.28 -2.47
C PRO A 159 -11.82 2.24 -3.63
N VAL A 160 -10.75 3.01 -3.48
CA VAL A 160 -10.30 3.94 -4.53
C VAL A 160 -9.86 3.22 -5.80
N GLU A 161 -9.11 2.12 -5.67
CA GLU A 161 -8.73 1.28 -6.82
C GLU A 161 -9.95 0.68 -7.52
N LEU A 162 -10.94 0.22 -6.74
CA LEU A 162 -12.20 -0.29 -7.29
C LEU A 162 -12.89 0.80 -8.12
N MET A 163 -13.10 1.98 -7.53
CA MET A 163 -13.80 3.08 -8.18
C MET A 163 -13.08 3.54 -9.45
N VAL A 164 -11.79 3.85 -9.34
CA VAL A 164 -11.00 4.33 -10.49
C VAL A 164 -10.89 3.26 -11.58
N SER A 165 -10.66 1.99 -11.21
CA SER A 165 -10.59 0.92 -12.22
C SER A 165 -11.93 0.68 -12.90
N THR A 166 -13.04 0.86 -12.20
CA THR A 166 -14.39 0.76 -12.79
C THR A 166 -14.61 1.89 -13.79
N TYR A 167 -14.31 3.13 -13.43
CA TYR A 167 -14.44 4.27 -14.37
C TYR A 167 -13.58 4.09 -15.62
N ARG A 168 -12.32 3.68 -15.44
CA ARG A 168 -11.42 3.40 -16.57
C ARG A 168 -11.91 2.25 -17.44
N PHE A 169 -12.43 1.18 -16.84
CA PHE A 169 -13.02 0.06 -17.58
C PHE A 169 -14.22 0.48 -18.42
N LEU A 170 -15.02 1.41 -17.91
CA LEU A 170 -16.17 1.99 -18.62
C LEU A 170 -15.74 3.02 -19.69
N GLY A 171 -14.48 3.37 -19.77
CA GLY A 171 -13.95 4.34 -20.74
C GLY A 171 -14.29 5.79 -20.40
N LEU A 172 -14.54 6.09 -19.11
CA LEU A 172 -14.75 7.47 -18.68
C LEU A 172 -13.41 8.21 -18.64
N SER A 173 -13.39 9.43 -19.17
CA SER A 173 -12.21 10.31 -19.18
C SER A 173 -12.03 11.06 -17.87
N GLU A 174 -13.11 11.25 -17.13
CA GLU A 174 -13.14 12.00 -15.87
C GLU A 174 -13.90 11.23 -14.79
N VAL A 175 -13.71 11.63 -13.54
CA VAL A 175 -14.48 11.09 -12.41
C VAL A 175 -15.89 11.65 -12.48
N PRO A 176 -16.95 10.80 -12.57
CA PRO A 176 -18.32 11.29 -12.58
C PRO A 176 -18.65 11.97 -11.24
N GLY A 177 -19.49 13.02 -11.31
CA GLY A 177 -19.93 13.70 -10.08
C GLY A 177 -21.07 12.95 -9.38
N VAL A 178 -21.63 11.91 -10.03
CA VAL A 178 -22.69 11.06 -9.49
C VAL A 178 -22.34 9.60 -9.78
N PRO A 179 -22.25 8.74 -8.77
CA PRO A 179 -22.24 9.09 -7.33
C PRO A 179 -21.03 9.94 -6.93
N ASP A 180 -21.15 10.74 -5.87
CA ASP A 180 -20.04 11.55 -5.36
C ASP A 180 -18.87 10.66 -4.89
N PHE A 181 -17.68 10.89 -5.45
CA PHE A 181 -16.51 10.05 -5.20
C PHE A 181 -16.11 10.00 -3.72
N ASN A 182 -16.14 11.15 -3.02
CA ASN A 182 -15.69 11.21 -1.62
C ASN A 182 -16.71 10.57 -0.68
N VAL A 183 -18.00 10.71 -0.98
CA VAL A 183 -19.07 10.08 -0.21
C VAL A 183 -18.96 8.56 -0.33
N VAL A 184 -18.87 8.05 -1.56
CA VAL A 184 -18.80 6.60 -1.82
C VAL A 184 -17.48 6.00 -1.31
N SER A 185 -16.34 6.63 -1.58
CA SER A 185 -15.06 6.12 -1.08
C SER A 185 -15.02 6.11 0.45
N GLY A 186 -15.67 7.09 1.10
CA GLY A 186 -15.85 7.13 2.55
C GLY A 186 -16.75 6.00 3.07
N ALA A 187 -17.90 5.74 2.43
CA ALA A 187 -18.81 4.63 2.78
C ALA A 187 -18.11 3.27 2.60
N LEU A 188 -17.27 3.14 1.59
CA LEU A 188 -16.42 1.97 1.37
C LEU A 188 -15.25 1.85 2.34
N GLY A 189 -15.03 2.85 3.21
CA GLY A 189 -13.99 2.84 4.25
C GLY A 189 -12.66 3.50 3.86
N GLN A 190 -12.55 4.15 2.68
CA GLN A 190 -11.31 4.81 2.24
C GLN A 190 -11.57 6.27 1.83
N ARG A 191 -11.93 7.11 2.79
CA ARG A 191 -12.03 8.55 2.52
C ARG A 191 -10.64 9.13 2.26
N LEU A 192 -10.40 9.64 1.04
CA LEU A 192 -9.12 10.22 0.69
C LEU A 192 -8.73 11.38 1.61
N MET A 193 -7.44 11.52 1.90
CA MET A 193 -6.85 12.51 2.82
C MET A 193 -7.30 12.42 4.29
N HIS A 194 -8.11 11.41 4.64
CA HIS A 194 -8.60 11.20 6.01
C HIS A 194 -8.37 9.75 6.46
N PRO A 195 -7.11 9.29 6.60
CA PRO A 195 -6.84 7.96 7.11
C PRO A 195 -7.35 7.84 8.56
N PRO A 196 -7.86 6.66 8.97
CA PRO A 196 -8.39 6.48 10.31
C PRO A 196 -7.32 6.46 11.40
N THR A 197 -6.07 6.16 11.05
CA THR A 197 -4.92 6.11 11.95
C THR A 197 -3.65 6.55 11.24
N VAL A 198 -2.56 6.75 11.99
CA VAL A 198 -1.20 7.01 11.44
C VAL A 198 -0.74 5.91 10.48
N ALA A 199 -1.17 4.66 10.73
CA ALA A 199 -0.86 3.52 9.85
C ALA A 199 -1.60 3.56 8.50
N GLY A 200 -2.52 4.51 8.31
CA GLY A 200 -3.31 4.63 7.08
C GLY A 200 -4.61 3.84 7.13
N TRP A 201 -5.07 3.40 5.97
CA TRP A 201 -6.27 2.57 5.83
C TRP A 201 -5.93 1.09 5.93
N SER A 202 -6.94 0.30 6.31
CA SER A 202 -6.85 -1.17 6.25
C SER A 202 -6.53 -1.65 4.83
N GLN A 203 -6.11 -2.89 4.71
CA GLN A 203 -5.73 -3.49 3.42
C GLN A 203 -6.36 -4.87 3.24
N GLY A 204 -6.42 -5.31 2.02
CA GLY A 204 -6.78 -6.67 1.64
C GLY A 204 -8.16 -7.11 2.09
N ARG A 205 -8.23 -8.22 2.81
CA ARG A 205 -9.51 -8.84 3.22
C ARG A 205 -10.41 -7.93 4.05
N SER A 206 -9.87 -6.92 4.70
CA SER A 206 -10.69 -5.93 5.43
C SER A 206 -11.59 -5.10 4.53
N TRP A 207 -11.31 -5.05 3.22
CA TRP A 207 -12.15 -4.39 2.22
C TRP A 207 -13.36 -5.23 1.74
N ILE A 208 -13.47 -6.49 2.12
CA ILE A 208 -14.50 -7.43 1.66
C ILE A 208 -15.32 -8.02 2.80
N THR A 209 -15.58 -7.25 3.84
CA THR A 209 -16.58 -7.61 4.86
C THR A 209 -17.99 -7.65 4.24
N PRO A 210 -18.95 -8.37 4.83
CA PRO A 210 -20.30 -8.42 4.28
C PRO A 210 -20.92 -7.05 4.02
N SER A 211 -20.75 -6.09 4.95
CA SER A 211 -21.22 -4.72 4.79
C SER A 211 -20.55 -4.00 3.62
N LEU A 212 -19.23 -4.08 3.54
CA LEU A 212 -18.48 -3.43 2.46
C LEU A 212 -18.73 -4.08 1.09
N MET A 213 -19.01 -5.38 1.04
CA MET A 213 -19.42 -6.05 -0.20
C MET A 213 -20.77 -5.53 -0.69
N PHE A 214 -21.68 -5.23 0.23
CA PHE A 214 -22.95 -4.60 -0.12
C PHE A 214 -22.74 -3.20 -0.71
N GLU A 215 -21.93 -2.37 -0.06
CA GLU A 215 -21.57 -1.03 -0.56
C GLU A 215 -20.84 -1.08 -1.91
N ARG A 216 -19.98 -2.07 -2.14
CA ARG A 216 -19.31 -2.28 -3.44
C ARG A 216 -20.31 -2.58 -4.56
N ASN A 217 -21.34 -3.39 -4.27
CA ASN A 217 -22.40 -3.68 -5.23
C ASN A 217 -23.26 -2.43 -5.50
N ASN A 218 -23.63 -1.68 -4.45
CA ASN A 218 -24.35 -0.43 -4.59
C ASN A 218 -23.60 0.55 -5.48
N PHE A 219 -22.31 0.75 -5.24
CA PHE A 219 -21.47 1.60 -6.07
C PHE A 219 -21.51 1.20 -7.56
N ILE A 220 -21.38 -0.08 -7.87
CA ILE A 220 -21.45 -0.55 -9.26
C ILE A 220 -22.82 -0.28 -9.88
N LEU A 221 -23.92 -0.52 -9.12
CA LEU A 221 -25.27 -0.23 -9.58
C LEU A 221 -25.49 1.27 -9.81
N GLU A 222 -25.01 2.12 -8.91
CA GLU A 222 -25.12 3.57 -9.03
C GLU A 222 -24.34 4.13 -10.22
N VAL A 223 -23.16 3.56 -10.51
CA VAL A 223 -22.39 3.94 -11.71
C VAL A 223 -23.06 3.50 -13.00
N LEU A 224 -23.66 2.29 -13.01
CA LEU A 224 -24.31 1.75 -14.20
C LEU A 224 -25.72 2.33 -14.44
N TYR A 225 -26.43 2.68 -13.37
CA TYR A 225 -27.80 3.15 -13.36
C TYR A 225 -27.95 4.36 -12.42
N PRO A 226 -27.23 5.48 -12.67
CA PRO A 226 -27.31 6.64 -11.81
C PRO A 226 -28.72 7.20 -11.77
N ASP A 227 -29.26 7.42 -10.57
CA ASP A 227 -30.51 8.11 -10.38
C ASP A 227 -30.29 9.63 -10.41
N ILE A 228 -30.18 10.15 -11.63
CA ILE A 228 -29.96 11.57 -11.85
C ILE A 228 -31.20 12.44 -11.56
N GLY A 229 -32.37 11.81 -11.34
CA GLY A 229 -33.59 12.52 -11.02
C GLY A 229 -33.61 13.23 -9.67
N PHE A 230 -32.76 12.78 -8.73
CA PHE A 230 -32.59 13.38 -7.41
C PHE A 230 -31.40 14.34 -7.28
N VAL A 231 -30.60 14.52 -8.34
CA VAL A 231 -29.45 15.44 -8.31
C VAL A 231 -29.92 16.81 -8.77
N PRO A 232 -29.67 17.89 -8.01
CA PRO A 232 -29.98 19.25 -8.45
C PRO A 232 -29.29 19.56 -9.79
N PRO A 233 -29.95 20.26 -10.72
CA PRO A 233 -29.40 20.55 -12.06
C PRO A 233 -28.06 21.28 -12.07
N ASP A 234 -27.78 22.08 -11.05
CA ASP A 234 -26.51 22.78 -10.86
C ASP A 234 -25.35 21.85 -10.45
N ARG A 235 -25.67 20.62 -10.07
CA ARG A 235 -24.68 19.56 -9.76
C ARG A 235 -24.59 18.48 -10.81
N TYR A 236 -25.31 18.62 -11.93
CA TYR A 236 -25.12 17.71 -13.05
C TYR A 236 -23.69 17.89 -13.60
N PRO A 237 -22.88 16.82 -13.58
CA PRO A 237 -21.57 16.89 -14.20
C PRO A 237 -21.71 17.22 -15.69
N SER A 238 -20.74 17.94 -16.24
CA SER A 238 -20.65 18.25 -17.68
C SER A 238 -20.65 16.99 -18.56
N TYR A 239 -20.38 15.83 -17.97
CA TYR A 239 -20.30 14.50 -18.62
C TYR A 239 -21.54 13.61 -18.36
N THR A 240 -22.68 14.16 -17.96
CA THR A 240 -23.93 13.37 -17.83
C THR A 240 -24.26 12.65 -19.15
N ALA A 241 -24.02 13.30 -20.26
CA ALA A 241 -24.16 12.69 -21.58
C ALA A 241 -23.19 11.51 -21.80
N GLU A 242 -21.99 11.58 -21.25
CA GLU A 242 -20.99 10.50 -21.31
C GLU A 242 -21.44 9.29 -20.47
N ILE A 243 -22.02 9.50 -19.28
CA ILE A 243 -22.58 8.43 -18.44
C ILE A 243 -23.75 7.75 -19.18
N VAL A 244 -24.64 8.49 -19.80
CA VAL A 244 -25.76 7.93 -20.60
C VAL A 244 -25.20 7.11 -21.75
N ASN A 245 -24.20 7.60 -22.45
CA ASN A 245 -23.53 6.85 -23.52
C ASN A 245 -22.84 5.57 -23.03
N VAL A 246 -22.30 5.56 -21.81
CA VAL A 246 -21.73 4.36 -21.18
C VAL A 246 -22.84 3.35 -20.90
N GLN A 247 -23.98 3.78 -20.35
CA GLN A 247 -25.12 2.90 -20.11
C GLN A 247 -25.63 2.25 -21.41
N ASP A 248 -25.75 3.02 -22.47
CA ASP A 248 -26.19 2.50 -23.76
C ASP A 248 -25.18 1.52 -24.35
N ARG A 249 -23.88 1.80 -24.25
CA ARG A 249 -22.81 0.87 -24.68
C ARG A 249 -22.82 -0.42 -23.86
N LEU A 250 -23.07 -0.35 -22.56
CA LEU A 250 -23.17 -1.52 -21.68
C LEU A 250 -24.40 -2.37 -22.00
N ARG A 251 -25.56 -1.74 -22.26
CA ARG A 251 -26.76 -2.46 -22.70
C ARG A 251 -26.53 -3.16 -24.04
N GLN A 252 -25.85 -2.52 -24.97
CA GLN A 252 -25.46 -3.12 -26.24
C GLN A 252 -24.40 -4.23 -26.05
N GLY A 253 -23.39 -4.02 -25.19
CA GLY A 253 -22.37 -5.00 -24.86
C GLY A 253 -22.90 -6.24 -24.14
N MET A 254 -23.87 -6.09 -23.25
CA MET A 254 -24.53 -7.24 -22.62
C MET A 254 -25.33 -8.09 -23.62
N SER A 255 -25.93 -7.49 -24.62
CA SER A 255 -26.59 -8.23 -25.73
C SER A 255 -25.60 -8.96 -26.63
N ILE A 256 -24.40 -8.41 -26.85
CA ILE A 256 -23.31 -9.04 -27.64
C ILE A 256 -22.63 -10.16 -26.85
N SER A 257 -22.41 -10.00 -25.54
CA SER A 257 -21.77 -11.00 -24.68
C SER A 257 -22.58 -12.28 -24.51
N ALA A 258 -23.89 -12.21 -24.62
CA ALA A 258 -24.75 -13.40 -24.63
C ALA A 258 -24.57 -14.24 -25.92
N ALA A 259 -24.16 -13.61 -27.02
CA ALA A 259 -23.94 -14.25 -28.31
C ALA A 259 -22.50 -14.80 -28.52
N THR A 260 -21.54 -14.37 -27.70
CA THR A 260 -20.10 -14.71 -27.87
C THR A 260 -19.52 -15.51 -26.71
N ARG A 261 -20.34 -16.16 -25.87
CA ARG A 261 -19.82 -17.13 -24.92
C ARG A 261 -19.19 -18.29 -25.69
N PRO A 262 -17.88 -18.57 -25.53
CA PRO A 262 -17.33 -19.81 -26.06
C PRO A 262 -18.06 -20.98 -25.38
N THR A 263 -18.81 -21.73 -26.14
CA THR A 263 -19.34 -23.02 -25.71
C THR A 263 -18.16 -23.97 -25.56
N GLY A 264 -17.65 -24.13 -24.34
CA GLY A 264 -16.56 -25.07 -24.14
C GLY A 264 -15.78 -24.95 -22.87
N ILE A 265 -16.41 -24.70 -21.73
CA ILE A 265 -15.84 -25.08 -20.44
C ILE A 265 -16.93 -25.84 -19.68
N SER A 266 -16.89 -27.16 -19.79
CA SER A 266 -17.74 -28.04 -18.99
C SER A 266 -17.33 -27.92 -17.51
N GLY A 267 -18.31 -27.72 -16.63
CA GLY A 267 -18.12 -27.49 -15.19
C GLY A 267 -17.55 -28.67 -14.38
N GLY A 268 -16.74 -29.53 -14.99
CA GLY A 268 -16.10 -30.70 -14.33
C GLY A 268 -14.64 -30.49 -13.95
N GLU A 269 -13.95 -29.49 -14.53
CA GLU A 269 -12.51 -29.31 -14.27
C GLU A 269 -12.17 -28.30 -13.15
N GLN A 270 -13.15 -27.53 -12.68
CA GLN A 270 -12.88 -26.55 -11.62
C GLN A 270 -12.71 -27.14 -10.22
N THR A 271 -13.17 -28.36 -9.97
CA THR A 271 -13.08 -28.99 -8.63
C THR A 271 -11.76 -29.74 -8.42
N MET A 272 -11.04 -30.13 -9.48
CA MET A 272 -9.73 -30.79 -9.35
C MET A 272 -8.55 -29.83 -9.27
N ALA A 273 -8.68 -28.61 -9.79
CA ALA A 273 -7.61 -27.62 -9.73
C ALA A 273 -7.35 -27.07 -8.31
N ALA A 274 -8.39 -27.04 -7.47
CA ALA A 274 -8.27 -26.51 -6.11
C ALA A 274 -7.54 -27.46 -5.13
N SER A 275 -7.57 -28.77 -5.36
CA SER A 275 -6.90 -29.76 -4.50
C SER A 275 -5.41 -29.94 -4.85
N ASN A 276 -5.02 -29.69 -6.10
CA ASN A 276 -3.62 -29.77 -6.53
C ASN A 276 -2.85 -28.46 -6.22
N LEU A 277 -3.54 -27.34 -6.04
CA LEU A 277 -2.93 -26.05 -5.70
C LEU A 277 -2.35 -26.00 -4.28
N MET A 278 -2.76 -26.90 -3.38
CA MET A 278 -2.21 -26.96 -2.01
C MET A 278 -0.98 -27.88 -1.88
N ALA A 279 -0.74 -28.78 -2.82
CA ALA A 279 0.36 -29.75 -2.75
C ALA A 279 1.70 -29.24 -3.33
N ASP A 280 1.67 -28.19 -4.17
CA ASP A 280 2.87 -27.69 -4.90
C ASP A 280 3.52 -26.46 -4.21
N ARG A 281 3.08 -26.10 -3.00
CA ARG A 281 3.59 -24.92 -2.27
C ARG A 281 4.93 -25.13 -1.57
N ASP A 282 5.49 -26.33 -1.59
CA ASP A 282 6.74 -26.68 -0.92
C ASP A 282 8.02 -26.49 -1.78
N GLU A 283 7.89 -25.96 -3.00
CA GLU A 283 9.09 -25.55 -3.75
C GLU A 283 9.74 -24.34 -3.08
N ASP A 284 11.04 -24.47 -2.82
CA ASP A 284 11.86 -23.41 -2.22
C ASP A 284 11.71 -22.09 -2.99
N PHE A 285 11.34 -21.02 -2.28
CA PHE A 285 11.20 -19.67 -2.82
C PHE A 285 12.45 -19.21 -3.59
N ASN A 286 13.65 -19.67 -3.18
CA ASN A 286 14.90 -19.44 -3.90
C ASN A 286 14.90 -20.05 -5.30
N THR A 287 14.27 -21.20 -5.50
CA THR A 287 14.13 -21.82 -6.83
C THR A 287 13.21 -20.98 -7.69
N ARG A 288 12.16 -20.40 -7.10
CA ARG A 288 11.21 -19.51 -7.80
C ARG A 288 11.82 -18.15 -8.17
N LEU A 289 12.69 -17.59 -7.32
CA LEU A 289 13.48 -16.40 -7.61
C LEU A 289 14.74 -16.67 -8.43
N GLY A 290 15.37 -17.83 -8.22
CA GLY A 290 16.69 -18.18 -8.77
C GLY A 290 16.73 -18.61 -10.24
N SER A 291 15.58 -18.97 -10.83
CA SER A 291 15.51 -19.35 -12.26
C SER A 291 15.83 -18.17 -13.22
N MET A 292 16.08 -16.99 -12.69
CA MET A 292 16.37 -15.77 -13.47
C MET A 292 17.84 -15.51 -13.74
N ARG A 293 18.78 -16.28 -13.17
CA ARG A 293 20.23 -16.10 -13.45
C ARG A 293 20.64 -16.50 -14.88
N GLY A 294 19.68 -16.97 -15.71
CA GLY A 294 19.94 -17.40 -17.10
C GLY A 294 19.74 -16.32 -18.18
N TRP A 295 19.36 -15.09 -17.83
CA TRP A 295 19.17 -13.99 -18.78
C TRP A 295 20.19 -12.87 -18.51
N GLN A 296 21.49 -13.22 -18.66
CA GLN A 296 22.52 -12.22 -18.92
C GLN A 296 22.63 -12.08 -20.45
N MET A 297 21.99 -11.07 -20.97
CA MET A 297 22.45 -10.10 -22.01
C MET A 297 21.40 -9.05 -22.23
#